data_05a8b0d459868974d62a49f77b075fd8
#
_entry.id   05a8b0d459868974d62a49f77b075fd8
#
_cell.length_a   1.000
_cell.length_b   1.000
_cell.length_c   1.000
_cell.angle_alpha   90.00
_cell.angle_beta   90.00
_cell.angle_gamma   90.00
#
_symmetry.space_group_name_H-M   'P 1'
#
loop_
_entity.id
_entity.type
_entity.pdbx_description
1 polymer ?
#
loop_
_entity_poly.entity_id
_entity_poly.type
_entity_poly.pdbx_seq_one_letter_code
_entity_poly.pdbx_strand_id
1 'polypeptide(L)'
;MKLNLNKAICFFDLETTGTNPGKDRIVEIAILKLQVNDEKTEMVWRINPECPIPTEASSIHGITDEMVKDQPNFKFYSKEIYQFIKGCDLAGYNVDKFDLPLLVEEFIRSDIDVSSFIKVKTVDVQTIFL
;
A
#
# COMPACT_ATOMS: atom_id res chain seq x y z
N MET A 1 -18.93 7.28 10.37
CA MET A 1 -19.09 8.39 9.42
C MET A 1 -19.54 7.83 8.08
N LYS A 2 -20.57 8.42 7.51
CA LYS A 2 -21.09 7.99 6.22
C LYS A 2 -20.56 8.92 5.12
N LEU A 3 -19.91 8.34 4.11
CA LEU A 3 -19.36 9.08 2.99
C LEU A 3 -20.24 8.93 1.76
N ASN A 4 -20.43 10.02 1.02
CA ASN A 4 -21.07 9.97 -0.29
C ASN A 4 -20.00 9.62 -1.33
N LEU A 5 -19.88 8.32 -1.63
CA LEU A 5 -18.86 7.82 -2.55
C LEU A 5 -19.49 7.55 -3.92
N ASN A 6 -18.83 8.04 -4.97
CA ASN A 6 -19.14 7.67 -6.36
C ASN A 6 -18.41 6.37 -6.74
N LYS A 7 -17.34 6.06 -6.05
CA LYS A 7 -16.51 4.87 -6.24
C LYS A 7 -16.14 4.31 -4.87
N ALA A 8 -15.76 3.04 -4.84
CA ALA A 8 -15.11 2.49 -3.66
C ALA A 8 -13.83 3.26 -3.37
N ILE A 9 -13.48 3.35 -2.10
CA ILE A 9 -12.22 3.95 -1.66
C ILE A 9 -11.43 2.92 -0.88
N CYS A 10 -10.12 2.83 -1.17
CA CYS A 10 -9.18 1.98 -0.45
C CYS A 10 -8.31 2.84 0.44
N PHE A 11 -8.40 2.61 1.75
CA PHE A 11 -7.48 3.19 2.72
C PHE A 11 -6.33 2.21 2.87
N PHE A 12 -5.11 2.66 2.62
CA PHE A 12 -3.97 1.75 2.71
C PHE A 12 -2.88 2.30 3.60
N ASP A 13 -2.16 1.38 4.22
CA ASP A 13 -1.04 1.67 5.11
C ASP A 13 0.09 0.72 4.77
N LEU A 14 1.29 1.26 4.58
CA LEU A 14 2.47 0.49 4.23
C LEU A 14 3.46 0.45 5.38
N GLU A 15 3.99 -0.74 5.66
CA GLU A 15 5.20 -0.88 6.45
C GLU A 15 6.34 -1.21 5.50
N THR A 16 7.47 -0.53 5.64
CA THR A 16 8.52 -0.51 4.63
C THR A 16 9.91 -0.66 5.25
N THR A 17 10.91 -0.83 4.39
CA THR A 17 12.31 -0.87 4.84
C THR A 17 12.89 0.52 5.09
N GLY A 18 12.22 1.58 4.68
CA GLY A 18 12.69 2.96 4.86
C GLY A 18 11.79 3.95 4.16
N THR A 19 12.27 5.17 3.99
CA THR A 19 11.47 6.31 3.54
C THR A 19 11.77 6.78 2.11
N ASN A 20 12.57 6.05 1.36
CA ASN A 20 12.92 6.40 -0.02
C ASN A 20 12.11 5.55 -1.00
N PRO A 21 11.08 6.09 -1.68
CA PRO A 21 10.23 5.31 -2.59
C PRO A 21 10.99 4.65 -3.75
N GLY A 22 12.09 5.25 -4.21
CA GLY A 22 12.87 4.70 -5.31
C GLY A 22 13.80 3.56 -4.90
N LYS A 23 14.05 3.40 -3.61
CA LYS A 23 15.02 2.43 -3.08
C LYS A 23 14.37 1.41 -2.16
N ASP A 24 13.49 1.84 -1.29
CA ASP A 24 12.95 1.01 -0.24
C ASP A 24 11.83 0.09 -0.74
N ARG A 25 11.54 -0.93 0.05
CA ARG A 25 10.61 -2.00 -0.32
C ARG A 25 9.50 -2.12 0.72
N ILE A 26 8.36 -2.63 0.27
CA ILE A 26 7.22 -2.90 1.15
C ILE A 26 7.44 -4.20 1.91
N VAL A 27 7.17 -4.17 3.21
CA VAL A 27 7.24 -5.32 4.11
C VAL A 27 5.84 -5.82 4.46
N GLU A 28 4.88 -4.91 4.53
CA GLU A 28 3.49 -5.24 4.78
C GLU A 28 2.60 -4.16 4.15
N ILE A 29 1.49 -4.59 3.59
CA ILE A 29 0.48 -3.67 3.10
C ILE A 29 -0.88 -4.07 3.68
N ALA A 30 -1.54 -3.13 4.34
CA ALA A 30 -2.88 -3.28 4.87
C ALA A 30 -3.82 -2.38 4.08
N ILE A 31 -4.94 -2.92 3.61
CA ILE A 31 -5.91 -2.17 2.83
C ILE A 31 -7.31 -2.40 3.40
N LEU A 32 -7.99 -1.30 3.70
CA LEU A 32 -9.41 -1.31 4.02
C LEU A 32 -10.17 -0.71 2.85
N LYS A 33 -10.98 -1.52 2.20
CA LYS A 33 -11.80 -1.11 1.06
C LYS A 33 -13.22 -0.82 1.52
N LEU A 34 -13.66 0.41 1.33
CA LEU A 34 -15.02 0.83 1.62
C LEU A 34 -15.79 0.94 0.31
N GLN A 35 -16.82 0.13 0.17
CA GLN A 35 -17.65 0.10 -1.02
C GLN A 35 -18.68 1.26 -1.00
N VAL A 36 -19.26 1.55 -2.16
CA VAL A 36 -20.31 2.56 -2.29
C VAL A 36 -21.52 2.26 -1.40
N ASN A 37 -21.79 0.97 -1.15
CA ASN A 37 -22.90 0.51 -0.30
C ASN A 37 -22.52 0.40 1.18
N ASP A 38 -21.40 1.01 1.61
CA ASP A 38 -20.88 0.98 2.98
C ASP A 38 -20.30 -0.38 3.43
N GLU A 39 -20.24 -1.39 2.57
CA GLU A 39 -19.56 -2.64 2.90
C GLU A 39 -18.06 -2.42 3.00
N LYS A 40 -17.43 -3.10 3.96
CA LYS A 40 -16.00 -3.00 4.21
C LYS A 40 -15.33 -4.36 4.01
N THR A 41 -14.18 -4.35 3.35
CA THR A 41 -13.32 -5.52 3.21
C THR A 41 -11.92 -5.13 3.58
N GLU A 42 -11.30 -5.89 4.49
CA GLU A 42 -9.94 -5.63 4.96
C GLU A 42 -9.02 -6.77 4.52
N MET A 43 -7.87 -6.41 3.97
CA MET A 43 -6.84 -7.37 3.56
C MET A 43 -5.49 -6.91 4.07
N VAL A 44 -4.65 -7.87 4.46
CA VAL A 44 -3.28 -7.62 4.89
C VAL A 44 -2.36 -8.61 4.18
N TRP A 45 -1.29 -8.09 3.58
CA TRP A 45 -0.26 -8.92 2.94
C TRP A 45 1.07 -8.67 3.63
N ARG A 46 1.65 -9.71 4.21
CA ARG A 46 3.02 -9.69 4.74
C ARG A 46 3.95 -10.13 3.61
N ILE A 47 5.02 -9.35 3.36
CA ILE A 47 5.81 -9.47 2.15
C ILE A 47 7.29 -9.58 2.51
N ASN A 48 8.00 -10.51 1.84
CA ASN A 48 9.45 -10.56 1.92
C ASN A 48 10.02 -9.45 1.02
N PRO A 49 10.70 -8.44 1.58
CA PRO A 49 11.23 -7.34 0.77
C PRO A 49 12.46 -7.70 -0.05
N GLU A 50 13.01 -8.92 0.13
CA GLU A 50 14.18 -9.41 -0.58
C GLU A 50 15.43 -8.57 -0.33
N CYS A 51 15.46 -7.88 0.79
CA CYS A 51 16.60 -7.12 1.28
C CYS A 51 16.53 -7.05 2.81
N PRO A 52 17.66 -6.77 3.48
CA PRO A 52 17.61 -6.63 4.94
C PRO A 52 16.70 -5.49 5.37
N ILE A 53 15.95 -5.70 6.45
CA ILE A 53 15.13 -4.64 7.05
C ILE A 53 16.03 -3.89 8.04
N PRO A 54 16.29 -2.59 7.81
CA PRO A 54 17.12 -1.82 8.75
C PRO A 54 16.51 -1.83 10.15
N THR A 55 17.36 -1.85 11.16
CA THR A 55 16.93 -1.84 12.57
C THR A 55 16.04 -0.64 12.87
N GLU A 56 16.33 0.51 12.27
CA GLU A 56 15.52 1.71 12.41
C GLU A 56 14.08 1.49 11.96
N ALA A 57 13.88 0.79 10.85
CA ALA A 57 12.54 0.48 10.35
C ALA A 57 11.86 -0.55 11.26
N SER A 58 12.52 -1.65 11.57
CA SER A 58 11.93 -2.71 12.39
C SER A 58 11.61 -2.23 13.80
N SER A 59 12.34 -1.26 14.35
CA SER A 59 12.03 -0.69 15.66
C SER A 59 10.74 0.14 15.65
N ILE A 60 10.34 0.63 14.49
CA ILE A 60 9.08 1.38 14.34
C ILE A 60 7.90 0.46 14.15
N HIS A 61 7.98 -0.49 13.20
CA HIS A 61 6.82 -1.33 12.84
C HIS A 61 6.86 -2.74 13.43
N GLY A 62 7.98 -3.13 14.03
CA GLY A 62 8.08 -4.43 14.70
C GLY A 62 8.26 -5.63 13.78
N ILE A 63 8.40 -5.42 12.47
CA ILE A 63 8.57 -6.52 11.52
C ILE A 63 10.05 -6.73 11.28
N THR A 64 10.53 -7.96 11.48
CA THR A 64 11.93 -8.33 11.39
C THR A 64 12.20 -9.22 10.18
N ASP A 65 13.48 -9.37 9.82
CA ASP A 65 13.90 -10.28 8.76
C ASP A 65 13.40 -11.70 9.00
N GLU A 66 13.43 -12.16 10.25
CA GLU A 66 12.97 -13.49 10.63
C GLU A 66 11.48 -13.69 10.31
N MET A 67 10.68 -12.65 10.52
CA MET A 67 9.23 -12.72 10.33
C MET A 67 8.83 -12.78 8.84
N VAL A 68 9.69 -12.33 7.94
CA VAL A 68 9.37 -12.25 6.50
C VAL A 68 10.14 -13.22 5.65
N LYS A 69 11.12 -13.93 6.21
CA LYS A 69 12.01 -14.79 5.42
C LYS A 69 11.30 -15.87 4.61
N ASP A 70 10.19 -16.38 5.13
CA ASP A 70 9.38 -17.41 4.48
C ASP A 70 8.14 -16.87 3.78
N GLN A 71 7.99 -15.53 3.73
CA GLN A 71 6.87 -14.90 3.06
C GLN A 71 7.16 -14.72 1.57
N PRO A 72 6.14 -14.74 0.71
CA PRO A 72 6.32 -14.41 -0.70
C PRO A 72 6.78 -12.96 -0.88
N ASN A 73 7.40 -12.69 -2.02
CA ASN A 73 7.76 -11.32 -2.38
C ASN A 73 6.55 -10.55 -2.91
N PHE A 74 6.73 -9.26 -3.17
CA PHE A 74 5.65 -8.41 -3.68
C PHE A 74 5.13 -8.91 -5.04
N LYS A 75 6.01 -9.37 -5.92
CA LYS A 75 5.61 -9.86 -7.24
C LYS A 75 4.58 -10.97 -7.15
N PHE A 76 4.72 -11.87 -6.19
CA PHE A 76 3.78 -12.95 -5.97
C PHE A 76 2.36 -12.44 -5.71
N TYR A 77 2.22 -11.37 -4.93
CA TYR A 77 0.93 -10.79 -4.56
C TYR A 77 0.49 -9.65 -5.48
N SER A 78 1.34 -9.21 -6.40
CA SER A 78 1.12 -7.96 -7.13
C SER A 78 -0.21 -7.91 -7.89
N LYS A 79 -0.58 -8.99 -8.56
CA LYS A 79 -1.83 -9.03 -9.31
C LYS A 79 -3.05 -9.02 -8.38
N GLU A 80 -2.96 -9.73 -7.27
CA GLU A 80 -4.04 -9.76 -6.28
C GLU A 80 -4.26 -8.40 -5.66
N ILE A 81 -3.16 -7.72 -5.26
CA ILE A 81 -3.24 -6.38 -4.70
C ILE A 81 -3.79 -5.40 -5.73
N TYR A 82 -3.28 -5.45 -6.96
CA TYR A 82 -3.74 -4.57 -8.03
C TYR A 82 -5.24 -4.75 -8.29
N GLN A 83 -5.72 -5.98 -8.39
CA GLN A 83 -7.14 -6.25 -8.62
C GLN A 83 -8.00 -5.77 -7.46
N PHE A 84 -7.47 -5.84 -6.23
CA PHE A 84 -8.22 -5.38 -5.06
C PHE A 84 -8.46 -3.87 -5.09
N ILE A 85 -7.49 -3.07 -5.55
CA ILE A 85 -7.56 -1.61 -5.55
C ILE A 85 -8.01 -1.02 -6.89
N LYS A 86 -8.09 -1.83 -7.94
CA LYS A 86 -8.41 -1.34 -9.28
C LYS A 86 -9.77 -0.66 -9.31
N GLY A 87 -9.81 0.55 -9.90
CA GLY A 87 -11.04 1.31 -10.02
C GLY A 87 -11.47 2.04 -8.75
N CYS A 88 -10.69 1.96 -7.67
CA CYS A 88 -10.99 2.66 -6.42
C CYS A 88 -10.23 3.97 -6.34
N ASP A 89 -10.79 4.91 -5.58
CA ASP A 89 -9.98 6.03 -5.08
C ASP A 89 -9.06 5.52 -3.98
N LEU A 90 -7.92 6.16 -3.77
CA LEU A 90 -6.92 5.73 -2.79
C LEU A 90 -6.77 6.78 -1.71
N ALA A 91 -6.65 6.34 -0.46
CA ALA A 91 -6.50 7.21 0.69
C ALA A 91 -5.46 6.66 1.66
N GLY A 92 -4.81 7.56 2.40
CA GLY A 92 -3.82 7.20 3.41
C GLY A 92 -3.11 8.41 3.95
N TYR A 93 -2.29 8.24 4.97
CA TYR A 93 -1.41 9.30 5.47
C TYR A 93 -0.25 9.49 4.49
N ASN A 94 0.03 10.76 4.14
CA ASN A 94 1.14 11.10 3.25
C ASN A 94 1.11 10.32 1.92
N VAL A 95 -0.10 10.02 1.45
CA VAL A 95 -0.32 9.09 0.35
C VAL A 95 0.36 9.55 -0.95
N ASP A 96 0.31 10.84 -1.27
CA ASP A 96 0.87 11.36 -2.52
C ASP A 96 2.39 11.46 -2.50
N LYS A 97 2.99 11.63 -1.32
CA LYS A 97 4.43 11.88 -1.20
C LYS A 97 5.23 10.62 -0.95
N PHE A 98 4.64 9.59 -0.34
CA PHE A 98 5.39 8.41 0.04
C PHE A 98 4.68 7.11 -0.34
N ASP A 99 3.49 6.84 0.22
CA ASP A 99 2.85 5.52 0.09
C ASP A 99 2.51 5.18 -1.37
N LEU A 100 1.89 6.10 -2.09
CA LEU A 100 1.52 5.85 -3.48
C LEU A 100 2.75 5.74 -4.39
N PRO A 101 3.75 6.63 -4.33
CA PRO A 101 4.96 6.45 -5.12
C PRO A 101 5.67 5.12 -4.86
N LEU A 102 5.74 4.67 -3.62
CA LEU A 102 6.37 3.40 -3.30
C LEU A 102 5.57 2.22 -3.83
N LEU A 103 4.25 2.25 -3.69
CA LEU A 103 3.36 1.22 -4.22
C LEU A 103 3.48 1.12 -5.75
N VAL A 104 3.50 2.27 -6.43
CA VAL A 104 3.68 2.32 -7.88
C VAL A 104 5.02 1.71 -8.29
N GLU A 105 6.11 2.04 -7.57
CA GLU A 105 7.42 1.44 -7.84
C GLU A 105 7.40 -0.07 -7.69
N GLU A 106 6.74 -0.60 -6.66
CA GLU A 106 6.64 -2.04 -6.48
C GLU A 106 5.85 -2.70 -7.61
N PHE A 107 4.79 -2.07 -8.07
CA PHE A 107 4.03 -2.58 -9.23
C PHE A 107 4.88 -2.56 -10.50
N ILE A 108 5.64 -1.50 -10.75
CA ILE A 108 6.52 -1.40 -11.91
C ILE A 108 7.57 -2.51 -11.87
N ARG A 109 8.19 -2.74 -10.71
CA ARG A 109 9.17 -3.83 -10.53
C ARG A 109 8.55 -5.21 -10.75
N SER A 110 7.24 -5.32 -10.62
CA SER A 110 6.49 -6.57 -10.79
C SER A 110 5.84 -6.69 -12.17
N ASP A 111 6.19 -5.80 -13.10
CA ASP A 111 5.65 -5.76 -14.47
C ASP A 111 4.14 -5.52 -14.53
N ILE A 112 3.58 -4.79 -13.57
CA ILE A 112 2.19 -4.37 -13.57
C ILE A 112 2.08 -3.01 -14.29
N ASP A 113 1.13 -2.90 -15.23
CA ASP A 113 0.85 -1.64 -15.90
C ASP A 113 0.12 -0.70 -14.93
N VAL A 114 0.79 0.41 -14.59
CA VAL A 114 0.27 1.39 -13.62
C VAL A 114 -0.35 2.62 -14.29
N SER A 115 -0.56 2.61 -15.61
CA SER A 115 -1.09 3.77 -16.32
C SER A 115 -2.45 4.22 -15.78
N SER A 116 -3.26 3.31 -15.25
CA SER A 116 -4.56 3.63 -14.65
C SER A 116 -4.44 4.52 -13.42
N PHE A 117 -3.29 4.51 -12.72
CA PHE A 117 -3.09 5.35 -11.54
C PHE A 117 -2.95 6.83 -11.87
N ILE A 118 -2.69 7.19 -13.11
CA ILE A 118 -2.64 8.59 -13.55
C ILE A 118 -4.00 9.27 -13.32
N LYS A 119 -5.09 8.50 -13.41
CA LYS A 119 -6.46 9.00 -13.29
C LYS A 119 -7.08 8.76 -11.92
N VAL A 120 -6.33 8.17 -10.98
CA VAL A 120 -6.84 7.86 -9.66
C VAL A 120 -6.89 9.12 -8.80
N LYS A 121 -8.01 9.33 -8.13
CA LYS A 121 -8.14 10.38 -7.14
C LYS A 121 -7.55 9.89 -5.82
N THR A 122 -6.73 10.71 -5.18
CA THR A 122 -6.13 10.40 -3.89
C THR A 122 -6.69 11.31 -2.81
N VAL A 123 -6.77 10.78 -1.57
CA VAL A 123 -7.19 11.52 -0.39
C VAL A 123 -6.11 11.35 0.67
N ASP A 124 -5.45 12.44 1.02
CA ASP A 124 -4.42 12.42 2.06
C ASP A 124 -5.08 12.75 3.40
N VAL A 125 -5.15 11.74 4.27
CA VAL A 125 -5.79 11.86 5.59
C VAL A 125 -5.06 12.90 6.46
N GLN A 126 -3.75 13.01 6.31
CA GLN A 126 -2.96 14.03 7.03
C GLN A 126 -3.43 15.44 6.68
N THR A 127 -3.73 15.68 5.40
CA THR A 127 -4.21 16.98 4.94
C THR A 127 -5.59 17.30 5.51
N ILE A 128 -6.47 16.28 5.61
CA ILE A 128 -7.83 16.47 6.12
C ILE A 128 -7.83 16.91 7.58
N PHE A 129 -6.90 16.41 8.39
CA PHE A 129 -6.86 16.68 9.84
C PHE A 129 -5.93 17.84 10.23
N LEU A 130 -5.33 18.49 9.28
CA LEU A 130 -4.58 19.70 9.52
C LEU A 130 -5.47 20.92 9.32
#